data_5aba5e31ab9b4864fe7bd75e00eeacf1
#
_entry.id   5aba5e31ab9b4864fe7bd75e00eeacf1
#
_cell.length_a   1.000
_cell.length_b   1.000
_cell.length_c   1.000
_cell.angle_alpha   90.00
_cell.angle_beta   90.00
_cell.angle_gamma   90.00
#
_symmetry.space_group_name_H-M   'P 1'
#
loop_
_entity.id
_entity.type
_entity.pdbx_description
1 polymer ?
#
loop_
_entity_poly.entity_id
_entity_poly.type
_entity_poly.pdbx_seq_one_letter_code
_entity_poly.pdbx_strand_id
1 'polypeptide(L)'
;GRLATKPSEVLQVVLEKSLAPEASPVYTLYATIMAWADKVRRLRVRANADQPDQATNAVEFGAEGIGLCRTEHMFFGGDRITAVRELILGDTVEAREKALAKLLPMQREDFVGVFRAMGPRPVTIRTIDPPLHEFLPHKADEQKDVAKQLGISPAAVAQKVNELHEMNPMLGHRG
;
A
#
# COMPACT_ATOMS: atom_id res chain seq x y z
N GLY A 1 -18.60 17.16 11.46
CA GLY A 1 -18.74 15.75 11.79
C GLY A 1 -18.31 15.45 13.20
N ARG A 2 -18.88 14.44 13.85
CA ARG A 2 -18.42 13.98 15.16
C ARG A 2 -17.23 13.04 14.96
N LEU A 3 -16.12 13.27 15.67
CA LEU A 3 -15.01 12.33 15.75
C LEU A 3 -15.43 11.19 16.69
N ALA A 4 -15.38 9.95 16.18
CA ALA A 4 -15.54 8.77 17.03
C ALA A 4 -14.26 8.51 17.81
N THR A 5 -14.35 8.40 19.13
CA THR A 5 -13.21 8.14 20.03
C THR A 5 -13.05 6.66 20.36
N LYS A 6 -13.98 5.83 19.92
CA LYS A 6 -13.99 4.38 20.12
C LYS A 6 -14.23 3.67 18.80
N PRO A 7 -13.71 2.45 18.60
CA PRO A 7 -14.08 1.61 17.48
C PRO A 7 -15.60 1.46 17.40
N SER A 8 -16.15 1.43 16.18
CA SER A 8 -17.58 1.19 16.02
C SER A 8 -17.91 -0.24 16.44
N GLU A 9 -19.15 -0.49 16.88
CA GLU A 9 -19.59 -1.85 17.22
C GLU A 9 -19.47 -2.80 16.03
N VAL A 10 -19.61 -2.30 14.80
CA VAL A 10 -19.37 -3.11 13.60
C VAL A 10 -17.92 -3.58 13.52
N LEU A 11 -16.92 -2.72 13.82
CA LEU A 11 -15.51 -3.13 13.88
C LEU A 11 -15.27 -4.16 14.97
N GLN A 12 -15.87 -3.95 16.15
CA GLN A 12 -15.75 -4.87 17.28
C GLN A 12 -16.30 -6.26 16.95
N VAL A 13 -17.39 -6.33 16.18
CA VAL A 13 -17.96 -7.62 15.74
C VAL A 13 -17.15 -8.21 14.60
N VAL A 14 -16.85 -7.44 13.53
CA VAL A 14 -16.31 -7.98 12.28
C VAL A 14 -14.81 -8.26 12.38
N LEU A 15 -14.01 -7.34 12.90
CA LEU A 15 -12.55 -7.44 12.93
C LEU A 15 -12.03 -7.89 14.29
N GLU A 16 -12.41 -7.21 15.34
CA GLU A 16 -11.85 -7.45 16.68
C GLU A 16 -12.39 -8.73 17.32
N LYS A 17 -13.57 -9.20 16.86
CA LYS A 17 -14.30 -10.36 17.45
C LYS A 17 -14.53 -10.21 18.95
N SER A 18 -14.52 -8.96 19.44
CA SER A 18 -14.66 -8.62 20.87
C SER A 18 -16.11 -8.45 21.32
N LEU A 19 -17.06 -8.34 20.38
CA LEU A 19 -18.49 -8.19 20.64
C LEU A 19 -19.27 -9.24 19.83
N ALA A 20 -20.20 -9.94 20.49
CA ALA A 20 -21.06 -10.88 19.81
C ALA A 20 -22.07 -10.15 18.90
N PRO A 21 -22.36 -10.66 17.69
CA PRO A 21 -23.29 -10.03 16.75
C PRO A 21 -24.67 -9.73 17.37
N GLU A 22 -25.17 -10.63 18.18
CA GLU A 22 -26.49 -10.55 18.84
C GLU A 22 -26.55 -9.47 19.93
N ALA A 23 -25.39 -9.10 20.46
CA ALA A 23 -25.27 -8.08 21.51
C ALA A 23 -25.19 -6.65 20.94
N SER A 24 -25.13 -6.50 19.61
CA SER A 24 -25.01 -5.20 18.94
C SER A 24 -26.23 -4.88 18.06
N PRO A 25 -27.16 -4.02 18.50
CA PRO A 25 -28.22 -3.51 17.65
C PRO A 25 -27.69 -2.75 16.41
N VAL A 26 -26.54 -2.07 16.55
CA VAL A 26 -25.89 -1.34 15.46
C VAL A 26 -25.40 -2.32 14.38
N TYR A 27 -24.77 -3.42 14.79
CA TYR A 27 -24.34 -4.44 13.85
C TYR A 27 -25.53 -5.15 13.17
N THR A 28 -26.59 -5.45 13.92
CA THR A 28 -27.80 -6.05 13.36
C THR A 28 -28.42 -5.18 12.26
N LEU A 29 -28.50 -3.86 12.49
CA LEU A 29 -28.96 -2.91 11.49
C LEU A 29 -28.02 -2.87 10.27
N TYR A 30 -26.71 -2.78 10.50
CA TYR A 30 -25.71 -2.84 9.44
C TYR A 30 -25.85 -4.11 8.58
N ALA A 31 -25.89 -5.28 9.21
CA ALA A 31 -26.02 -6.56 8.51
C ALA A 31 -27.33 -6.65 7.70
N THR A 32 -28.42 -6.11 8.24
CA THR A 32 -29.70 -6.05 7.53
C THR A 32 -29.61 -5.20 6.27
N ILE A 33 -29.02 -4.01 6.35
CA ILE A 33 -28.84 -3.11 5.21
C ILE A 33 -27.94 -3.77 4.15
N MET A 34 -26.83 -4.39 4.59
CA MET A 34 -25.92 -5.10 3.68
C MET A 34 -26.60 -6.26 2.97
N ALA A 35 -27.43 -7.03 3.69
CA ALA A 35 -28.21 -8.12 3.10
C ALA A 35 -29.25 -7.62 2.06
N TRP A 36 -29.86 -6.47 2.27
CA TRP A 36 -30.73 -5.84 1.27
C TRP A 36 -29.95 -5.38 0.04
N ALA A 37 -28.79 -4.75 0.24
CA ALA A 37 -27.92 -4.33 -0.85
C ALA A 37 -27.47 -5.54 -1.70
N ASP A 38 -27.11 -6.65 -1.06
CA ASP A 38 -26.69 -7.88 -1.73
C ASP A 38 -27.81 -8.52 -2.59
N LYS A 39 -29.06 -8.37 -2.18
CA LYS A 39 -30.21 -8.87 -2.98
C LYS A 39 -30.46 -8.11 -4.28
N VAL A 40 -30.10 -6.82 -4.32
CA VAL A 40 -30.40 -5.94 -5.47
C VAL A 40 -29.19 -5.62 -6.33
N ARG A 41 -27.99 -5.73 -5.80
CA ARG A 41 -26.77 -5.46 -6.56
C ARG A 41 -26.57 -6.46 -7.69
N ARG A 42 -26.03 -5.99 -8.82
CA ARG A 42 -25.67 -6.81 -9.98
C ARG A 42 -24.16 -6.99 -10.12
N LEU A 43 -23.38 -6.03 -9.59
CA LEU A 43 -21.93 -6.03 -9.66
C LEU A 43 -21.34 -6.59 -8.37
N ARG A 44 -20.16 -7.17 -8.52
CA ARG A 44 -19.35 -7.61 -7.38
C ARG A 44 -18.60 -6.43 -6.78
N VAL A 45 -18.44 -6.44 -5.46
CA VAL A 45 -17.69 -5.40 -4.74
C VAL A 45 -16.25 -5.84 -4.57
N ARG A 46 -15.33 -5.02 -5.05
CA ARG A 46 -13.89 -5.22 -4.87
C ARG A 46 -13.31 -4.07 -4.06
N ALA A 47 -12.46 -4.39 -3.09
CA ALA A 47 -11.79 -3.42 -2.26
C ALA A 47 -10.47 -2.95 -2.89
N ASN A 48 -9.95 -1.82 -2.43
CA ASN A 48 -8.54 -1.47 -2.60
C ASN A 48 -7.79 -1.98 -1.36
N ALA A 49 -6.78 -2.79 -1.58
CA ALA A 49 -5.91 -3.29 -0.52
C ALA A 49 -4.52 -3.55 -1.09
N ASP A 50 -3.49 -3.10 -0.39
CA ASP A 50 -2.12 -3.08 -0.87
C ASP A 50 -1.20 -3.97 -0.02
N GLN A 51 -1.70 -4.43 1.15
CA GLN A 51 -0.98 -5.25 2.13
C GLN A 51 -1.84 -6.42 2.62
N PRO A 52 -1.22 -7.49 3.16
CA PRO A 52 -1.94 -8.69 3.60
C PRO A 52 -3.02 -8.46 4.66
N ASP A 53 -2.75 -7.59 5.64
CA ASP A 53 -3.70 -7.21 6.69
C ASP A 53 -4.91 -6.47 6.14
N GLN A 54 -4.69 -5.54 5.21
CA GLN A 54 -5.75 -4.84 4.51
C GLN A 54 -6.61 -5.79 3.67
N ALA A 55 -5.97 -6.77 3.01
CA ALA A 55 -6.67 -7.80 2.25
C ALA A 55 -7.54 -8.68 3.17
N THR A 56 -7.02 -9.08 4.32
CA THR A 56 -7.77 -9.82 5.34
C THR A 56 -8.97 -9.03 5.82
N ASN A 57 -8.79 -7.75 6.18
CA ASN A 57 -9.87 -6.88 6.61
C ASN A 57 -10.94 -6.71 5.51
N ALA A 58 -10.52 -6.56 4.25
CA ALA A 58 -11.44 -6.45 3.13
C ALA A 58 -12.33 -7.71 3.00
N VAL A 59 -11.74 -8.90 3.15
CA VAL A 59 -12.48 -10.17 3.13
C VAL A 59 -13.47 -10.25 4.28
N GLU A 60 -13.08 -9.89 5.49
CA GLU A 60 -13.96 -9.88 6.67
C GLU A 60 -15.17 -8.94 6.48
N PHE A 61 -15.01 -7.84 5.76
CA PHE A 61 -16.09 -6.95 5.37
C PHE A 61 -16.88 -7.39 4.12
N GLY A 62 -16.59 -8.58 3.58
CA GLY A 62 -17.35 -9.15 2.47
C GLY A 62 -16.87 -8.74 1.07
N ALA A 63 -15.64 -8.25 0.92
CA ALA A 63 -15.09 -7.98 -0.40
C ALA A 63 -14.93 -9.27 -1.21
N GLU A 64 -15.34 -9.23 -2.47
CA GLU A 64 -15.31 -10.36 -3.40
C GLU A 64 -14.04 -10.38 -4.27
N GLY A 65 -13.10 -9.50 -3.98
CA GLY A 65 -11.82 -9.39 -4.64
C GLY A 65 -11.11 -8.08 -4.29
N ILE A 66 -9.88 -7.94 -4.80
CA ILE A 66 -9.15 -6.68 -4.81
C ILE A 66 -9.27 -6.06 -6.19
N GLY A 67 -9.80 -4.85 -6.27
CA GLY A 67 -9.97 -4.08 -7.50
C GLY A 67 -8.71 -3.31 -7.89
N LEU A 68 -7.89 -2.95 -6.89
CA LEU A 68 -6.58 -2.34 -7.09
C LEU A 68 -5.67 -2.62 -5.90
N CYS A 69 -4.55 -3.28 -6.18
CA CYS A 69 -3.39 -3.38 -5.31
C CYS A 69 -2.28 -2.49 -5.90
N ARG A 70 -1.89 -1.46 -5.15
CA ARG A 70 -0.83 -0.52 -5.52
C ARG A 70 0.49 -1.00 -4.95
N THR A 71 1.35 -1.54 -5.80
CA THR A 71 2.63 -2.11 -5.34
C THR A 71 3.57 -1.08 -4.73
N GLU A 72 3.45 0.19 -5.11
CA GLU A 72 4.23 1.29 -4.54
C GLU A 72 4.02 1.44 -3.03
N HIS A 73 2.84 1.15 -2.51
CA HIS A 73 2.56 1.23 -1.07
C HIS A 73 3.30 0.15 -0.26
N MET A 74 3.75 -0.91 -0.91
CA MET A 74 4.57 -1.94 -0.28
C MET A 74 5.99 -1.44 0.06
N PHE A 75 6.42 -0.33 -0.55
CA PHE A 75 7.81 0.16 -0.49
C PHE A 75 8.06 1.28 0.52
N PHE A 76 7.01 1.87 1.12
CA PHE A 76 7.18 3.01 2.04
C PHE A 76 7.59 2.63 3.47
N GLY A 77 7.69 1.36 3.84
CA GLY A 77 8.00 0.92 5.20
C GLY A 77 9.45 0.52 5.42
N GLY A 78 10.02 0.89 6.58
CA GLY A 78 11.30 0.37 7.08
C GLY A 78 12.46 0.46 6.09
N ASP A 79 13.19 -0.65 5.94
CA ASP A 79 14.37 -0.73 5.07
C ASP A 79 14.02 -0.75 3.57
N ARG A 80 12.74 -0.95 3.23
CA ARG A 80 12.27 -1.03 1.84
C ARG A 80 12.46 0.28 1.10
N ILE A 81 12.16 1.41 1.75
CA ILE A 81 12.34 2.75 1.15
C ILE A 81 13.80 3.01 0.79
N THR A 82 14.75 2.50 1.60
CA THR A 82 16.18 2.63 1.30
C THR A 82 16.55 1.86 0.04
N ALA A 83 16.08 0.62 -0.12
CA ALA A 83 16.33 -0.17 -1.32
C ALA A 83 15.69 0.44 -2.59
N VAL A 84 14.51 1.06 -2.46
CA VAL A 84 13.88 1.79 -3.58
C VAL A 84 14.70 3.04 -3.94
N ARG A 85 15.20 3.77 -2.95
CA ARG A 85 16.10 4.91 -3.20
C ARG A 85 17.41 4.49 -3.86
N GLU A 86 18.00 3.35 -3.45
CA GLU A 86 19.15 2.75 -4.13
C GLU A 86 18.83 2.45 -5.61
N LEU A 87 17.65 1.92 -5.88
CA LEU A 87 17.21 1.63 -7.25
C LEU A 87 17.07 2.89 -8.10
N ILE A 88 16.43 3.94 -7.56
CA ILE A 88 16.19 5.20 -8.29
C ILE A 88 17.51 5.98 -8.51
N LEU A 89 18.41 5.96 -7.51
CA LEU A 89 19.69 6.66 -7.54
C LEU A 89 20.80 5.88 -8.25
N GLY A 90 20.55 4.60 -8.59
CA GLY A 90 21.52 3.76 -9.29
C GLY A 90 21.69 4.18 -10.76
N ASP A 91 22.92 4.57 -11.12
CA ASP A 91 23.26 5.01 -12.49
C ASP A 91 23.61 3.85 -13.43
N THR A 92 23.95 2.67 -12.88
CA THR A 92 24.32 1.48 -13.66
C THR A 92 23.30 0.37 -13.53
N VAL A 93 23.28 -0.52 -14.51
CA VAL A 93 22.40 -1.71 -14.49
C VAL A 93 22.73 -2.58 -13.27
N GLU A 94 23.99 -2.81 -13.00
CA GLU A 94 24.46 -3.64 -11.88
C GLU A 94 24.04 -3.07 -10.52
N ALA A 95 24.08 -1.74 -10.36
CA ALA A 95 23.61 -1.09 -9.13
C ALA A 95 22.10 -1.27 -8.95
N ARG A 96 21.33 -1.13 -10.01
CA ARG A 96 19.88 -1.36 -10.00
C ARG A 96 19.52 -2.82 -9.73
N GLU A 97 20.23 -3.76 -10.33
CA GLU A 97 20.02 -5.20 -10.09
C GLU A 97 20.28 -5.58 -8.63
N LYS A 98 21.31 -4.99 -8.01
CA LYS A 98 21.56 -5.20 -6.56
C LYS A 98 20.42 -4.67 -5.69
N ALA A 99 19.86 -3.53 -6.01
CA ALA A 99 18.72 -2.96 -5.30
C ALA A 99 17.46 -3.82 -5.51
N LEU A 100 17.21 -4.26 -6.75
CA LEU A 100 16.10 -5.15 -7.07
C LEU A 100 16.20 -6.50 -6.35
N ALA A 101 17.42 -7.05 -6.22
CA ALA A 101 17.63 -8.29 -5.48
C ALA A 101 17.25 -8.18 -4.00
N LYS A 102 17.34 -6.98 -3.40
CA LYS A 102 16.86 -6.72 -2.03
C LYS A 102 15.34 -6.63 -1.96
N LEU A 103 14.70 -6.01 -2.96
CA LEU A 103 13.26 -5.77 -3.00
C LEU A 103 12.46 -7.04 -3.33
N LEU A 104 12.99 -7.89 -4.21
CA LEU A 104 12.29 -9.07 -4.71
C LEU A 104 11.75 -10.01 -3.62
N PRO A 105 12.54 -10.42 -2.60
CA PRO A 105 12.02 -11.29 -1.54
C PRO A 105 10.91 -10.61 -0.73
N MET A 106 11.05 -9.31 -0.43
CA MET A 106 10.07 -8.54 0.34
C MET A 106 8.74 -8.44 -0.40
N GLN A 107 8.77 -8.09 -1.68
CA GLN A 107 7.57 -7.99 -2.50
C GLN A 107 6.92 -9.34 -2.74
N ARG A 108 7.72 -10.39 -2.90
CA ARG A 108 7.20 -11.77 -3.01
C ARG A 108 6.44 -12.16 -1.75
N GLU A 109 6.95 -11.83 -0.57
CA GLU A 109 6.30 -12.12 0.70
C GLU A 109 4.95 -11.38 0.82
N ASP A 110 4.91 -10.09 0.44
CA ASP A 110 3.68 -9.31 0.42
C ASP A 110 2.63 -9.95 -0.50
N PHE A 111 3.00 -10.32 -1.73
CA PHE A 111 2.07 -10.97 -2.65
C PHE A 111 1.59 -12.33 -2.14
N VAL A 112 2.48 -13.13 -1.58
CA VAL A 112 2.08 -14.41 -0.96
C VAL A 112 1.08 -14.17 0.17
N GLY A 113 1.29 -13.15 1.00
CA GLY A 113 0.37 -12.76 2.06
C GLY A 113 -0.99 -12.30 1.53
N VAL A 114 -0.98 -11.43 0.53
CA VAL A 114 -2.22 -10.95 -0.12
C VAL A 114 -2.99 -12.10 -0.75
N PHE A 115 -2.33 -12.98 -1.50
CA PHE A 115 -3.00 -14.11 -2.14
C PHE A 115 -3.53 -15.12 -1.15
N ARG A 116 -2.83 -15.38 -0.04
CA ARG A 116 -3.34 -16.23 1.05
C ARG A 116 -4.60 -15.64 1.68
N ALA A 117 -4.60 -14.34 1.97
CA ALA A 117 -5.76 -13.66 2.54
C ALA A 117 -6.97 -13.69 1.58
N MET A 118 -6.73 -13.51 0.29
CA MET A 118 -7.79 -13.48 -0.72
C MET A 118 -8.31 -14.86 -1.10
N GLY A 119 -7.50 -15.92 -0.96
CA GLY A 119 -7.88 -17.27 -1.38
C GLY A 119 -8.25 -17.32 -2.88
N PRO A 120 -9.44 -17.84 -3.25
CA PRO A 120 -9.85 -17.93 -4.65
C PRO A 120 -10.36 -16.62 -5.25
N ARG A 121 -10.37 -15.53 -4.48
CA ARG A 121 -10.88 -14.23 -4.94
C ARG A 121 -9.90 -13.53 -5.85
N PRO A 122 -10.36 -12.84 -6.91
CA PRO A 122 -9.48 -12.16 -7.85
C PRO A 122 -8.76 -10.97 -7.22
N VAL A 123 -7.50 -10.77 -7.62
CA VAL A 123 -6.66 -9.64 -7.22
C VAL A 123 -6.16 -8.94 -8.47
N THR A 124 -6.49 -7.65 -8.61
CA THR A 124 -5.95 -6.81 -9.69
C THR A 124 -4.75 -6.04 -9.15
N ILE A 125 -3.59 -6.24 -9.77
CA ILE A 125 -2.33 -5.65 -9.33
C ILE A 125 -1.90 -4.59 -10.35
N ARG A 126 -1.56 -3.40 -9.87
CA ARG A 126 -0.82 -2.40 -10.64
C ARG A 126 0.66 -2.64 -10.43
N THR A 127 1.38 -2.99 -11.49
CA THR A 127 2.78 -3.43 -11.36
C THR A 127 3.72 -2.33 -10.90
N ILE A 128 3.70 -1.17 -11.53
CA ILE A 128 4.43 0.03 -11.06
C ILE A 128 3.72 1.26 -11.63
N ASP A 129 3.44 2.22 -10.77
CA ASP A 129 2.94 3.53 -11.19
C ASP A 129 3.23 4.64 -10.15
N PRO A 130 4.39 4.67 -9.47
CA PRO A 130 4.71 5.82 -8.64
C PRO A 130 5.45 6.88 -9.45
N PRO A 131 5.20 8.16 -9.21
CA PRO A 131 6.13 9.20 -9.58
C PRO A 131 7.39 9.04 -8.72
N LEU A 132 8.54 8.85 -9.37
CA LEU A 132 9.80 8.47 -8.68
C LEU A 132 10.25 9.51 -7.65
N HIS A 133 9.91 10.79 -7.84
CA HIS A 133 10.25 11.85 -6.89
C HIS A 133 9.60 11.68 -5.50
N GLU A 134 8.46 10.96 -5.40
CA GLU A 134 7.81 10.72 -4.10
C GLU A 134 8.64 9.85 -3.15
N PHE A 135 9.54 9.02 -3.69
CA PHE A 135 10.42 8.18 -2.89
C PHE A 135 11.69 8.91 -2.44
N LEU A 136 12.01 10.04 -3.07
CA LEU A 136 13.23 10.79 -2.78
C LEU A 136 13.02 11.83 -1.68
N PRO A 137 14.05 12.12 -0.89
CA PRO A 137 13.96 13.11 0.16
C PRO A 137 13.88 14.53 -0.41
N HIS A 138 12.94 15.32 0.08
CA HIS A 138 12.76 16.71 -0.35
C HIS A 138 13.60 17.71 0.47
N LYS A 139 13.92 17.39 1.73
CA LYS A 139 14.69 18.27 2.61
C LYS A 139 16.19 18.01 2.49
N ALA A 140 16.96 19.09 2.54
CA ALA A 140 18.43 19.02 2.40
C ALA A 140 19.09 18.11 3.45
N ASP A 141 18.60 18.08 4.68
CA ASP A 141 19.14 17.22 5.73
C ASP A 141 18.84 15.75 5.47
N GLU A 142 17.63 15.42 5.03
CA GLU A 142 17.26 14.07 4.62
C GLU A 142 18.06 13.60 3.41
N GLN A 143 18.38 14.50 2.46
CA GLN A 143 19.24 14.21 1.31
C GLN A 143 20.67 13.86 1.74
N LYS A 144 21.22 14.56 2.75
CA LYS A 144 22.55 14.23 3.32
C LYS A 144 22.54 12.86 4.00
N ASP A 145 21.48 12.53 4.73
CA ASP A 145 21.35 11.24 5.40
C ASP A 145 21.27 10.09 4.38
N VAL A 146 20.48 10.25 3.33
CA VAL A 146 20.39 9.27 2.23
C VAL A 146 21.74 9.14 1.51
N ALA A 147 22.42 10.25 1.23
CA ALA A 147 23.73 10.25 0.61
C ALA A 147 24.75 9.46 1.46
N LYS A 148 24.74 9.66 2.78
CA LYS A 148 25.58 8.92 3.73
C LYS A 148 25.26 7.43 3.76
N GLN A 149 23.97 7.07 3.78
CA GLN A 149 23.51 5.67 3.78
C GLN A 149 23.95 4.93 2.51
N LEU A 150 23.89 5.60 1.37
CA LEU A 150 24.19 5.02 0.06
C LEU A 150 25.65 5.17 -0.37
N GLY A 151 26.47 5.90 0.38
CA GLY A 151 27.87 6.13 0.06
C GLY A 151 28.09 7.01 -1.18
N ILE A 152 27.13 7.90 -1.50
CA ILE A 152 27.19 8.84 -2.63
C ILE A 152 27.29 10.28 -2.13
N SER A 153 27.59 11.23 -3.03
CA SER A 153 27.66 12.63 -2.65
C SER A 153 26.28 13.25 -2.43
N PRO A 154 26.09 14.14 -1.44
CA PRO A 154 24.83 14.88 -1.29
C PRO A 154 24.43 15.68 -2.53
N ALA A 155 25.42 16.14 -3.30
CA ALA A 155 25.18 16.84 -4.57
C ALA A 155 24.54 15.93 -5.62
N ALA A 156 24.94 14.67 -5.71
CA ALA A 156 24.35 13.69 -6.63
C ALA A 156 22.87 13.42 -6.26
N VAL A 157 22.57 13.29 -4.96
CA VAL A 157 21.17 13.13 -4.49
C VAL A 157 20.34 14.37 -4.85
N ALA A 158 20.85 15.56 -4.57
CA ALA A 158 20.17 16.82 -4.88
C ALA A 158 19.94 17.01 -6.38
N GLN A 159 20.92 16.66 -7.20
CA GLN A 159 20.79 16.68 -8.65
C GLN A 159 19.67 15.76 -9.13
N LYS A 160 19.64 14.51 -8.67
CA LYS A 160 18.61 13.53 -9.04
C LYS A 160 17.21 13.94 -8.59
N VAL A 161 17.10 14.49 -7.38
CA VAL A 161 15.83 15.06 -6.88
C VAL A 161 15.36 16.18 -7.80
N ASN A 162 16.24 17.09 -8.24
CA ASN A 162 15.89 18.17 -9.15
C ASN A 162 15.53 17.66 -10.55
N GLU A 163 16.23 16.66 -11.07
CA GLU A 163 15.93 16.04 -12.38
C GLU A 163 14.56 15.38 -12.42
N LEU A 164 14.16 14.74 -11.31
CA LEU A 164 12.89 14.04 -11.20
C LEU A 164 11.75 14.92 -10.65
N HIS A 165 12.09 16.16 -10.25
CA HIS A 165 11.08 17.07 -9.69
C HIS A 165 10.07 17.47 -10.78
N GLU A 166 8.78 17.35 -10.41
CA GLU A 166 7.67 17.74 -11.27
C GLU A 166 6.66 18.52 -10.43
N MET A 167 6.18 19.64 -10.96
CA MET A 167 5.16 20.45 -10.28
C MET A 167 3.80 19.74 -10.23
N ASN A 168 3.50 18.94 -11.23
CA ASN A 168 2.31 18.11 -11.27
C ASN A 168 2.71 16.63 -11.13
N PRO A 169 2.43 15.98 -9.97
CA PRO A 169 2.77 14.58 -9.75
C PRO A 169 2.18 13.62 -10.80
N MET A 170 1.07 13.99 -11.43
CA MET A 170 0.43 13.18 -12.48
C MET A 170 1.23 13.14 -13.78
N LEU A 171 2.15 14.10 -13.98
CA LEU A 171 3.03 14.20 -15.16
C LEU A 171 4.46 13.75 -14.85
N GLY A 172 4.77 13.41 -13.62
CA GLY A 172 6.10 13.01 -13.19
C GLY A 172 6.59 11.72 -13.85
N HIS A 173 7.92 11.54 -13.86
CA HIS A 173 8.55 10.33 -14.37
C HIS A 173 8.10 9.12 -13.55
N ARG A 174 7.48 8.16 -14.20
CA ARG A 174 6.91 6.97 -13.60
C ARG A 174 7.61 5.71 -14.11
N GLY A 175 8.09 4.88 -13.18
CA GLY A 175 8.54 3.50 -13.32
C GLY A 175 9.53 3.16 -14.40
#